data_c7829cc1e309f93a30b19a757d3cba40
#
_entry.id   c7829cc1e309f93a30b19a757d3cba40
#
_cell.length_a   1.000
_cell.length_b   1.000
_cell.length_c   1.000
_cell.angle_alpha   90.00
_cell.angle_beta   90.00
_cell.angle_gamma   90.00
#
_symmetry.space_group_name_H-M   'P 1'
#
loop_
_entity.id
_entity.type
_entity.pdbx_description
1 polymer ?
#
loop_
_entity_poly.entity_id
_entity_poly.type
_entity_poly.pdbx_seq_one_letter_code
_entity_poly.pdbx_strand_id
1 'polypeptide(L)'
;MVFDFTGKTVWVTGAGKGIGYATALAFAEAGAQVTGFDLAFPQDDYPFATETLDVADAGQVHEVCGRVLASLDRLDVLVNAAGILRMGATDQLSQEDWQQTFAVNVGGAFNLFQQTMGQFRRQQGGAIVTVASDAAHAPRIGMSAYGASKAAL
;
A
#
# COMPACT_ATOMS: atom_id res chain seq x y z
N MET A 1 10.90 -23.41 1.14
CA MET A 1 9.75 -23.39 0.21
C MET A 1 10.06 -22.26 -0.77
N VAL A 2 10.16 -22.57 -2.05
CA VAL A 2 10.38 -21.55 -3.09
C VAL A 2 8.99 -21.19 -3.63
N PHE A 3 8.58 -19.94 -3.48
CA PHE A 3 7.36 -19.44 -4.10
C PHE A 3 7.65 -19.12 -5.56
N ASP A 4 6.73 -19.48 -6.46
CA ASP A 4 6.78 -19.13 -7.87
C ASP A 4 5.60 -18.22 -8.21
N PHE A 5 5.91 -16.98 -8.61
CA PHE A 5 4.97 -15.98 -9.06
C PHE A 5 5.18 -15.60 -10.53
N THR A 6 5.85 -16.48 -11.32
CA THR A 6 6.05 -16.28 -12.76
C THR A 6 4.71 -16.02 -13.46
N GLY A 7 4.65 -14.98 -14.25
CA GLY A 7 3.44 -14.55 -14.96
C GLY A 7 2.36 -13.90 -14.08
N LYS A 8 2.66 -13.57 -12.82
CA LYS A 8 1.78 -12.81 -11.94
C LYS A 8 2.12 -11.34 -11.95
N THR A 9 1.11 -10.50 -11.89
CA THR A 9 1.25 -9.05 -11.77
C THR A 9 0.89 -8.62 -10.35
N VAL A 10 1.80 -7.89 -9.71
CA VAL A 10 1.70 -7.51 -8.30
C VAL A 10 1.91 -6.01 -8.14
N TRP A 11 1.03 -5.37 -7.39
CA TRP A 11 1.16 -4.00 -6.94
C TRP A 11 1.49 -3.96 -5.46
N VAL A 12 2.45 -3.10 -5.09
CA VAL A 12 2.84 -2.90 -3.69
C VAL A 12 2.91 -1.41 -3.39
N THR A 13 2.13 -0.91 -2.45
CA THR A 13 2.24 0.47 -1.97
C THR A 13 3.20 0.57 -0.79
N GLY A 14 3.82 1.74 -0.60
CA GLY A 14 4.90 1.90 0.39
C GLY A 14 6.19 1.18 -0.01
N ALA A 15 6.42 1.00 -1.32
CA ALA A 15 7.49 0.18 -1.86
C ALA A 15 8.87 0.86 -1.93
N GLY A 16 8.97 2.14 -1.57
CA GLY A 16 10.25 2.87 -1.59
C GLY A 16 11.24 2.41 -0.52
N LYS A 17 10.74 1.85 0.60
CA LYS A 17 11.57 1.37 1.72
C LYS A 17 10.84 0.38 2.64
N GLY A 18 11.57 -0.17 3.62
CA GLY A 18 11.00 -0.95 4.72
C GLY A 18 10.24 -2.21 4.28
N ILE A 19 9.08 -2.46 4.89
CA ILE A 19 8.27 -3.67 4.65
C ILE A 19 7.76 -3.72 3.20
N GLY A 20 7.27 -2.59 2.67
CA GLY A 20 6.78 -2.54 1.29
C GLY A 20 7.88 -2.85 0.28
N TYR A 21 9.06 -2.26 0.44
CA TYR A 21 10.23 -2.58 -0.40
C TYR A 21 10.60 -4.06 -0.33
N ALA A 22 10.76 -4.61 0.87
CA ALA A 22 11.12 -6.01 1.06
C ALA A 22 10.07 -6.96 0.45
N THR A 23 8.79 -6.57 0.52
CA THR A 23 7.70 -7.33 -0.09
C THR A 23 7.76 -7.28 -1.62
N ALA A 24 7.95 -6.08 -2.19
CA ALA A 24 8.08 -5.90 -3.64
C ALA A 24 9.27 -6.67 -4.20
N LEU A 25 10.42 -6.59 -3.51
CA LEU A 25 11.63 -7.35 -3.85
C LEU A 25 11.37 -8.86 -3.84
N ALA A 26 10.75 -9.39 -2.79
CA ALA A 26 10.46 -10.82 -2.67
C ALA A 26 9.54 -11.34 -3.79
N PHE A 27 8.54 -10.55 -4.20
CA PHE A 27 7.69 -10.88 -5.35
C PHE A 27 8.47 -10.85 -6.67
N ALA A 28 9.34 -9.85 -6.87
CA ALA A 28 10.17 -9.74 -8.06
C ALA A 28 11.16 -10.91 -8.16
N GLU A 29 11.82 -11.27 -7.06
CA GLU A 29 12.71 -12.44 -6.99
C GLU A 29 11.97 -13.77 -7.23
N ALA A 30 10.68 -13.83 -6.90
CA ALA A 30 9.81 -14.96 -7.17
C ALA A 30 9.23 -14.96 -8.60
N GLY A 31 9.66 -14.06 -9.49
CA GLY A 31 9.30 -14.02 -10.90
C GLY A 31 8.06 -13.21 -11.25
N ALA A 32 7.49 -12.45 -10.30
CA ALA A 32 6.35 -11.59 -10.58
C ALA A 32 6.76 -10.32 -11.36
N GLN A 33 5.83 -9.81 -12.16
CA GLN A 33 5.89 -8.44 -12.67
C GLN A 33 5.37 -7.50 -11.56
N VAL A 34 6.27 -6.75 -10.93
CA VAL A 34 5.94 -5.89 -9.80
C VAL A 34 5.92 -4.42 -10.19
N THR A 35 4.91 -3.67 -9.73
CA THR A 35 4.91 -2.21 -9.71
C THR A 35 4.84 -1.75 -8.25
N GLY A 36 5.86 -1.02 -7.82
CA GLY A 36 5.92 -0.39 -6.50
C GLY A 36 5.44 1.06 -6.57
N PHE A 37 4.64 1.46 -5.60
CA PHE A 37 4.14 2.84 -5.43
C PHE A 37 4.63 3.42 -4.11
N ASP A 38 5.18 4.61 -4.12
CA ASP A 38 5.58 5.36 -2.92
C ASP A 38 5.64 6.87 -3.22
N LEU A 39 5.68 7.69 -2.18
CA LEU A 39 5.95 9.13 -2.31
C LEU A 39 7.36 9.43 -2.85
N ALA A 40 8.32 8.55 -2.55
CA ALA A 40 9.71 8.69 -2.98
C ALA A 40 10.41 7.33 -3.05
N PHE A 41 11.37 7.25 -3.96
CA PHE A 41 12.22 6.09 -4.14
C PHE A 41 13.68 6.52 -3.88
N PRO A 42 14.19 6.36 -2.63
CA PRO A 42 15.49 6.88 -2.23
C PRO A 42 16.70 6.09 -2.74
N GLN A 43 16.50 4.96 -3.42
CA GLN A 43 17.58 4.17 -4.04
C GLN A 43 17.68 4.52 -5.53
N ASP A 44 18.89 4.39 -6.09
CA ASP A 44 19.13 4.67 -7.52
C ASP A 44 18.56 3.58 -8.44
N ASP A 45 18.42 2.35 -7.94
CA ASP A 45 17.93 1.20 -8.72
C ASP A 45 16.97 0.34 -7.88
N TYR A 46 15.87 -0.07 -8.53
CA TYR A 46 14.85 -0.96 -7.97
C TYR A 46 14.64 -2.13 -8.92
N PRO A 47 14.62 -3.39 -8.43
CA PRO A 47 14.42 -4.57 -9.29
C PRO A 47 12.95 -4.74 -9.74
N PHE A 48 12.18 -3.66 -9.72
CA PHE A 48 10.77 -3.60 -10.12
C PHE A 48 10.42 -2.21 -10.66
N ALA A 49 9.31 -2.09 -11.38
CA ALA A 49 8.83 -0.80 -11.85
C ALA A 49 8.38 0.09 -10.67
N THR A 50 8.68 1.39 -10.75
CA THR A 50 8.37 2.35 -9.69
C THR A 50 7.45 3.46 -10.21
N GLU A 51 6.47 3.85 -9.40
CA GLU A 51 5.54 4.94 -9.66
C GLU A 51 5.42 5.84 -8.43
N THR A 52 5.68 7.12 -8.60
CA THR A 52 5.48 8.10 -7.52
C THR A 52 4.00 8.32 -7.30
N LEU A 53 3.53 8.14 -6.06
CA LEU A 53 2.12 8.21 -5.71
C LEU A 53 1.92 8.58 -4.24
N ASP A 54 1.11 9.62 -4.00
CA ASP A 54 0.49 9.82 -2.68
C ASP A 54 -0.82 9.03 -2.63
N VAL A 55 -0.84 7.97 -1.83
CA VAL A 55 -2.04 7.13 -1.67
C VAL A 55 -3.21 7.89 -1.02
N ALA A 56 -2.94 8.96 -0.26
CA ALA A 56 -3.96 9.81 0.35
C ALA A 56 -4.64 10.74 -0.65
N ASP A 57 -4.02 11.01 -1.81
CA ASP A 57 -4.60 11.82 -2.88
C ASP A 57 -5.41 10.94 -3.85
N ALA A 58 -6.74 10.96 -3.69
CA ALA A 58 -7.65 10.17 -4.53
C ALA A 58 -7.53 10.50 -6.02
N GLY A 59 -7.22 11.76 -6.38
CA GLY A 59 -7.02 12.19 -7.76
C GLY A 59 -5.77 11.58 -8.38
N GLN A 60 -4.63 11.65 -7.67
CA GLN A 60 -3.40 10.99 -8.09
C GLN A 60 -3.58 9.47 -8.19
N VAL A 61 -4.24 8.85 -7.20
CA VAL A 61 -4.51 7.40 -7.24
C VAL A 61 -5.33 7.04 -8.47
N HIS A 62 -6.37 7.81 -8.79
CA HIS A 62 -7.17 7.58 -9.98
C HIS A 62 -6.34 7.68 -11.27
N GLU A 63 -5.55 8.74 -11.41
CA GLU A 63 -4.74 9.00 -12.60
C GLU A 63 -3.64 7.95 -12.78
N VAL A 64 -2.77 7.79 -11.77
CA VAL A 64 -1.59 6.92 -11.84
C VAL A 64 -2.01 5.45 -11.94
N CYS A 65 -2.90 5.00 -11.04
CA CYS A 65 -3.37 3.61 -11.07
C CYS A 65 -4.18 3.30 -12.32
N GLY A 66 -5.00 4.25 -12.80
CA GLY A 66 -5.74 4.10 -14.05
C GLY A 66 -4.82 3.91 -15.25
N ARG A 67 -3.76 4.71 -15.36
CA ARG A 67 -2.73 4.60 -16.39
C ARG A 67 -1.99 3.27 -16.32
N VAL A 68 -1.56 2.86 -15.14
CA VAL A 68 -0.84 1.59 -14.97
C VAL A 68 -1.76 0.38 -15.24
N LEU A 69 -3.01 0.39 -14.76
CA LEU A 69 -3.98 -0.67 -15.07
C LEU A 69 -4.26 -0.81 -16.57
N ALA A 70 -4.31 0.31 -17.29
CA ALA A 70 -4.56 0.29 -18.74
C ALA A 70 -3.43 -0.40 -19.54
N SER A 71 -2.23 -0.51 -18.98
CA SER A 71 -1.09 -1.22 -19.57
C SER A 71 -1.00 -2.69 -19.19
N LEU A 72 -1.91 -3.20 -18.35
CA LEU A 72 -1.89 -4.56 -17.82
C LEU A 72 -3.08 -5.38 -18.34
N ASP A 73 -2.82 -6.62 -18.69
CA ASP A 73 -3.89 -7.58 -18.99
C ASP A 73 -4.61 -8.02 -17.70
N ARG A 74 -3.87 -8.13 -16.60
CA ARG A 74 -4.40 -8.54 -15.30
C ARG A 74 -3.62 -7.96 -14.13
N LEU A 75 -4.24 -7.91 -12.96
CA LEU A 75 -3.61 -7.65 -11.67
C LEU A 75 -3.93 -8.83 -10.74
N ASP A 76 -2.92 -9.56 -10.30
CA ASP A 76 -3.13 -10.74 -9.46
C ASP A 76 -3.14 -10.41 -7.97
N VAL A 77 -2.27 -9.49 -7.52
CA VAL A 77 -2.12 -9.14 -6.10
C VAL A 77 -1.98 -7.63 -5.92
N LEU A 78 -2.73 -7.10 -4.96
CA LEU A 78 -2.51 -5.76 -4.40
C LEU A 78 -2.02 -5.90 -2.95
N VAL A 79 -0.85 -5.35 -2.64
CA VAL A 79 -0.34 -5.25 -1.27
C VAL A 79 -0.40 -3.80 -0.81
N ASN A 80 -1.26 -3.50 0.18
CA ASN A 80 -1.32 -2.21 0.85
C ASN A 80 -0.34 -2.22 2.02
N ALA A 81 0.87 -1.69 1.81
CA ALA A 81 1.89 -1.53 2.84
C ALA A 81 2.24 -0.06 3.13
N ALA A 82 1.70 0.87 2.34
CA ALA A 82 1.82 2.30 2.65
C ALA A 82 1.19 2.62 4.00
N GLY A 83 1.87 3.42 4.80
CA GLY A 83 1.36 3.84 6.08
C GLY A 83 2.34 4.72 6.84
N ILE A 84 1.80 5.54 7.72
CA ILE A 84 2.56 6.42 8.59
C ILE A 84 2.21 6.16 10.05
N LEU A 85 3.18 6.42 10.91
CA LEU A 85 3.03 6.43 12.36
C LEU A 85 3.36 7.83 12.88
N ARG A 86 2.35 8.49 13.46
CA ARG A 86 2.51 9.72 14.26
C ARG A 86 2.32 9.35 15.73
N MET A 87 3.35 9.58 16.53
CA MET A 87 3.32 9.28 17.97
C MET A 87 3.08 10.54 18.77
N GLY A 88 2.23 10.45 19.78
CA GLY A 88 1.95 11.52 20.72
C GLY A 88 0.91 11.08 21.76
N ALA A 89 0.97 11.64 22.97
CA ALA A 89 -0.12 11.46 23.92
C ALA A 89 -1.42 12.00 23.31
N THR A 90 -2.54 11.37 23.60
CA THR A 90 -3.81 11.67 22.92
C THR A 90 -4.24 13.14 23.10
N ASP A 91 -3.96 13.73 24.25
CA ASP A 91 -4.21 15.13 24.57
C ASP A 91 -3.23 16.14 23.93
N GLN A 92 -2.15 15.62 23.34
CA GLN A 92 -1.09 16.40 22.67
C GLN A 92 -1.02 16.14 21.16
N LEU A 93 -1.71 15.11 20.68
CA LEU A 93 -1.74 14.79 19.26
C LEU A 93 -2.51 15.87 18.49
N SER A 94 -1.88 16.43 17.46
CA SER A 94 -2.54 17.46 16.64
C SER A 94 -3.68 16.86 15.81
N GLN A 95 -4.68 17.70 15.48
CA GLN A 95 -5.73 17.31 14.54
C GLN A 95 -5.17 16.97 13.16
N GLU A 96 -4.11 17.67 12.75
CA GLU A 96 -3.43 17.41 11.49
C GLU A 96 -2.80 16.02 11.48
N ASP A 97 -2.05 15.64 12.52
CA ASP A 97 -1.44 14.29 12.62
C ASP A 97 -2.49 13.18 12.67
N TRP A 98 -3.61 13.42 13.37
CA TRP A 98 -4.75 12.52 13.37
C TRP A 98 -5.32 12.33 11.95
N GLN A 99 -5.67 13.43 11.29
CA GLN A 99 -6.25 13.42 9.95
C GLN A 99 -5.31 12.80 8.92
N GLN A 100 -4.02 13.17 8.95
CA GLN A 100 -3.02 12.64 8.04
C GLN A 100 -2.82 11.13 8.25
N THR A 101 -2.81 10.66 9.50
CA THR A 101 -2.70 9.22 9.80
C THR A 101 -3.87 8.44 9.19
N PHE A 102 -5.10 8.94 9.32
CA PHE A 102 -6.26 8.30 8.72
C PHE A 102 -6.29 8.43 7.20
N ALA A 103 -5.93 9.60 6.66
CA ALA A 103 -5.90 9.82 5.21
C ALA A 103 -4.95 8.83 4.51
N VAL A 104 -3.74 8.63 5.06
CA VAL A 104 -2.76 7.71 4.48
C VAL A 104 -3.15 6.25 4.78
N ASN A 105 -3.33 5.89 6.06
CA ASN A 105 -3.45 4.48 6.44
C ASN A 105 -4.78 3.86 6.00
N VAL A 106 -5.89 4.60 6.12
CA VAL A 106 -7.24 4.11 5.80
C VAL A 106 -7.70 4.60 4.43
N GLY A 107 -7.63 5.92 4.21
CA GLY A 107 -8.01 6.54 2.94
C GLY A 107 -7.19 5.99 1.76
N GLY A 108 -5.89 5.83 1.95
CA GLY A 108 -5.00 5.25 0.93
C GLY A 108 -5.42 3.85 0.52
N ALA A 109 -5.69 2.96 1.48
CA ALA A 109 -6.18 1.61 1.18
C ALA A 109 -7.53 1.65 0.45
N PHE A 110 -8.47 2.50 0.89
CA PHE A 110 -9.76 2.68 0.24
C PHE A 110 -9.62 3.17 -1.20
N ASN A 111 -8.76 4.16 -1.45
CA ASN A 111 -8.51 4.69 -2.79
C ASN A 111 -7.99 3.59 -3.73
N LEU A 112 -7.05 2.75 -3.27
CA LEU A 112 -6.52 1.62 -4.04
C LEU A 112 -7.60 0.56 -4.30
N PHE A 113 -8.46 0.25 -3.33
CA PHE A 113 -9.57 -0.68 -3.52
C PHE A 113 -10.53 -0.19 -4.60
N GLN A 114 -10.89 1.09 -4.60
CA GLN A 114 -11.76 1.68 -5.64
C GLN A 114 -11.17 1.50 -7.04
N GLN A 115 -9.86 1.63 -7.20
CA GLN A 115 -9.21 1.48 -8.51
C GLN A 115 -9.09 0.02 -8.95
N THR A 116 -8.85 -0.91 -8.02
CA THR A 116 -8.49 -2.29 -8.36
C THR A 116 -9.67 -3.26 -8.38
N MET A 117 -10.74 -3.01 -7.60
CA MET A 117 -11.89 -3.93 -7.50
C MET A 117 -12.61 -4.16 -8.84
N GLY A 118 -12.66 -3.16 -9.72
CA GLY A 118 -13.21 -3.31 -11.06
C GLY A 118 -12.41 -4.33 -11.89
N GLN A 119 -11.09 -4.28 -11.80
CA GLN A 119 -10.19 -5.23 -12.46
C GLN A 119 -10.37 -6.66 -11.92
N PHE A 120 -10.36 -6.83 -10.60
CA PHE A 120 -10.56 -8.14 -9.97
C PHE A 120 -11.90 -8.78 -10.33
N ARG A 121 -12.97 -7.99 -10.44
CA ARG A 121 -14.28 -8.49 -10.90
C ARG A 121 -14.25 -8.94 -12.36
N ARG A 122 -13.67 -8.14 -13.26
CA ARG A 122 -13.59 -8.50 -14.70
C ARG A 122 -12.80 -9.77 -14.94
N GLN A 123 -11.71 -9.96 -14.23
CA GLN A 123 -10.84 -11.14 -14.38
C GLN A 123 -11.25 -12.33 -13.48
N GLN A 124 -12.31 -12.18 -12.68
CA GLN A 124 -12.84 -13.19 -11.76
C GLN A 124 -11.81 -13.74 -10.76
N GLY A 125 -10.94 -12.90 -10.26
CA GLY A 125 -9.93 -13.30 -9.28
C GLY A 125 -8.95 -12.19 -8.98
N GLY A 126 -8.19 -12.40 -7.90
CA GLY A 126 -7.16 -11.52 -7.37
C GLY A 126 -7.08 -11.64 -5.86
N ALA A 127 -6.04 -11.11 -5.29
CA ALA A 127 -5.84 -11.10 -3.84
C ALA A 127 -5.48 -9.69 -3.37
N ILE A 128 -5.99 -9.33 -2.20
CA ILE A 128 -5.59 -8.09 -1.50
C ILE A 128 -4.99 -8.49 -0.16
N VAL A 129 -3.80 -7.95 0.09
CA VAL A 129 -3.12 -8.08 1.38
C VAL A 129 -2.93 -6.68 1.95
N THR A 130 -3.34 -6.48 3.19
CA THR A 130 -3.16 -5.20 3.88
C THR A 130 -2.28 -5.39 5.10
N VAL A 131 -1.23 -4.57 5.22
CA VAL A 131 -0.32 -4.59 6.36
C VAL A 131 -0.98 -3.88 7.53
N ALA A 132 -1.56 -4.66 8.43
CA ALA A 132 -2.14 -4.20 9.68
C ALA A 132 -1.06 -4.00 10.76
N SER A 133 -1.43 -4.04 12.03
CA SER A 133 -0.52 -3.95 13.18
C SER A 133 -1.17 -4.58 14.40
N ASP A 134 -0.37 -5.08 15.33
CA ASP A 134 -0.82 -5.49 16.66
C ASP A 134 -1.42 -4.32 17.46
N ALA A 135 -1.01 -3.08 17.16
CA ALA A 135 -1.61 -1.88 17.73
C ALA A 135 -3.12 -1.71 17.42
N ALA A 136 -3.64 -2.48 16.46
CA ALA A 136 -5.07 -2.51 16.12
C ALA A 136 -5.93 -3.05 17.27
N HIS A 137 -5.41 -3.96 18.09
CA HIS A 137 -6.15 -4.60 19.19
C HIS A 137 -5.39 -4.57 20.53
N ALA A 138 -4.11 -4.23 20.53
CA ALA A 138 -3.30 -4.07 21.73
C ALA A 138 -2.94 -2.57 21.91
N PRO A 139 -3.73 -1.79 22.69
CA PRO A 139 -3.49 -0.36 22.84
C PRO A 139 -2.08 -0.07 23.37
N ARG A 140 -1.42 0.91 22.75
CA ARG A 140 -0.09 1.36 23.14
C ARG A 140 -0.11 2.87 23.43
N ILE A 141 0.60 3.28 24.45
CA ILE A 141 0.75 4.70 24.79
C ILE A 141 1.35 5.45 23.60
N GLY A 142 0.77 6.59 23.26
CA GLY A 142 1.24 7.43 22.16
C GLY A 142 0.86 6.96 20.76
N MET A 143 0.05 5.92 20.61
CA MET A 143 -0.34 5.35 19.30
C MET A 143 -1.85 5.40 19.05
N SER A 144 -2.59 6.35 19.64
CA SER A 144 -4.06 6.39 19.53
C SER A 144 -4.55 6.49 18.09
N ALA A 145 -4.06 7.44 17.30
CA ALA A 145 -4.42 7.58 15.90
C ALA A 145 -3.97 6.39 15.06
N TYR A 146 -2.73 5.94 15.26
CA TYR A 146 -2.18 4.82 14.52
C TYR A 146 -2.94 3.52 14.80
N GLY A 147 -3.13 3.19 16.08
CA GLY A 147 -3.87 1.99 16.49
C GLY A 147 -5.29 1.97 15.93
N ALA A 148 -6.02 3.10 16.06
CA ALA A 148 -7.36 3.24 15.50
C ALA A 148 -7.36 3.09 13.96
N SER A 149 -6.40 3.70 13.26
CA SER A 149 -6.28 3.57 11.80
C SER A 149 -5.99 2.14 11.36
N LYS A 150 -5.16 1.41 12.11
CA LYS A 150 -4.83 0.00 11.82
C LYS A 150 -5.96 -0.97 12.19
N ALA A 151 -6.83 -0.60 13.14
CA ALA A 151 -8.04 -1.33 13.45
C ALA A 151 -9.15 -1.15 12.39
N ALA A 152 -9.10 -0.06 11.62
CA ALA A 152 -10.04 0.20 10.52
C ALA A 152 -9.70 -0.54 9.22
N LEU A 153 -8.54 -1.16 9.12
CA LEU A 153 -8.07 -1.96 7.97
C LEU A 153 -8.53 -3.42 8.09
#